data_e0cee82f749586e6a583c9fd1b6abc07
#
_entry.id   e0cee82f749586e6a583c9fd1b6abc07
#
_cell.length_a   1.000
_cell.length_b   1.000
_cell.length_c   1.000
_cell.angle_alpha   90.00
_cell.angle_beta   90.00
_cell.angle_gamma   90.00
#
_symmetry.space_group_name_H-M   'P 1'
#
loop_
_entity.id
_entity.type
_entity.pdbx_description
1 polymer ?
#
loop_
_entity_poly.entity_id
_entity_poly.type
_entity_poly.pdbx_seq_one_letter_code
_entity_poly.pdbx_strand_id
1 'polypeptide(L)'
;VDLRRIGGAFLANVKAGGIAQGGSTITQQLAKNLFLSANRTPGRKLRELAFATVLEFRYDKATILEAYLNEIYLGQDGSRAIHGVGAASRAYFGKDVRKLSLAESALLAGMIHAPNRHTPTRHADAARDRRNLVLGLMAEQGRISEAAKERAQGSRIVTRPSSVSQMVDGRYFRDAAIASLPTSLPPRGGAVYTTLDARLQQAAQRAVRRGVSRLQLPGVEAALVAIDPRSGEVLALVGGRDYALSQYNRATDARRQPGSAFKPIVALAALGRRGDDAPAFTLASLVDDTPLSLKTPRGMWQPSNYDGDFRGPVTVRTAMEQSLNVPFVRIGLEVGPAKIAATAKQLGITSPMPLVPSLALGSAEVSLLELVRAYGVLANSGSLAATRMVLSTTKRGDAPPSANAASVTNVADPATAWLVTSALQGVVDHGTGAGLQERINTSGLAGKTGTSSDWKDAWFVAYAPNLVVGVWVGYDDGRSLHTTGAGAALPIAGDFLEAAFSESDPDEFERPEGITEGHAGAAPGEWSDGCATTEYFLEGTEPSEHDCLYIDIPEMPGLDEVRGALQRRAERLLEALIARGFEQRRGRR
;
A
#
# COMPACT_ATOMS: atom_id res chain seq x y z
N VAL A 1 -31.19 -21.35 25.43
CA VAL A 1 -30.63 -22.73 25.39
C VAL A 1 -31.79 -23.73 25.61
N ASP A 2 -32.08 -24.58 24.62
CA ASP A 2 -33.14 -25.60 24.73
C ASP A 2 -32.58 -26.90 25.32
N LEU A 3 -32.72 -27.05 26.65
CA LEU A 3 -32.23 -28.22 27.39
C LEU A 3 -32.92 -29.51 26.99
N ARG A 4 -34.21 -29.48 26.57
CA ARG A 4 -34.96 -30.66 26.09
C ARG A 4 -34.38 -31.17 24.78
N ARG A 5 -34.03 -30.28 23.88
CA ARG A 5 -33.44 -30.62 22.59
C ARG A 5 -32.01 -31.15 22.73
N ILE A 6 -31.24 -30.59 23.67
CA ILE A 6 -29.88 -31.07 23.97
C ILE A 6 -29.93 -32.46 24.57
N GLY A 7 -30.83 -32.70 25.53
CA GLY A 7 -31.04 -34.03 26.13
C GLY A 7 -31.54 -35.08 25.12
N GLY A 8 -32.48 -34.70 24.24
CA GLY A 8 -32.97 -35.58 23.18
C GLY A 8 -31.90 -35.95 22.15
N ALA A 9 -31.08 -35.01 21.73
CA ALA A 9 -29.98 -35.27 20.81
C ALA A 9 -28.87 -36.12 21.46
N PHE A 10 -28.60 -35.93 22.76
CA PHE A 10 -27.66 -36.78 23.51
C PHE A 10 -28.13 -38.23 23.56
N LEU A 11 -29.41 -38.47 23.92
CA LEU A 11 -30.01 -39.80 23.94
C LEU A 11 -30.02 -40.49 22.55
N ALA A 12 -30.32 -39.71 21.48
CA ALA A 12 -30.29 -40.22 20.11
C ALA A 12 -28.86 -40.61 19.68
N ASN A 13 -27.85 -39.82 20.04
CA ASN A 13 -26.46 -40.11 19.72
C ASN A 13 -25.89 -41.30 20.51
N VAL A 14 -26.27 -41.45 21.77
CA VAL A 14 -25.91 -42.62 22.58
C VAL A 14 -26.53 -43.91 22.00
N LYS A 15 -27.81 -43.85 21.59
CA LYS A 15 -28.50 -45.00 20.96
C LYS A 15 -27.92 -45.39 19.60
N ALA A 16 -27.40 -44.41 18.85
CA ALA A 16 -26.84 -44.64 17.52
C ALA A 16 -25.34 -44.99 17.53
N GLY A 17 -24.67 -45.00 18.69
CA GLY A 17 -23.24 -45.26 18.81
C GLY A 17 -22.36 -44.23 18.09
N GLY A 18 -22.92 -43.05 17.74
CA GLY A 18 -22.24 -41.97 16.99
C GLY A 18 -23.07 -40.69 16.91
N ILE A 19 -22.55 -39.67 16.20
CA ILE A 19 -23.27 -38.40 16.06
C ILE A 19 -24.39 -38.52 15.01
N ALA A 20 -25.56 -38.95 15.44
CA ALA A 20 -26.76 -39.11 14.61
C ALA A 20 -27.61 -37.83 14.55
N GLN A 21 -27.55 -36.95 15.58
CA GLN A 21 -28.37 -35.76 15.66
C GLN A 21 -27.60 -34.57 16.24
N GLY A 22 -27.59 -33.43 15.52
CA GLY A 22 -26.99 -32.15 15.96
C GLY A 22 -27.91 -31.43 16.97
N GLY A 23 -27.51 -31.35 18.24
CA GLY A 23 -28.27 -30.69 19.31
C GLY A 23 -27.90 -29.24 19.56
N SER A 24 -27.07 -28.59 18.74
CA SER A 24 -26.61 -27.22 18.99
C SER A 24 -27.69 -26.20 18.62
N THR A 25 -27.99 -25.26 19.53
CA THR A 25 -28.89 -24.12 19.28
C THR A 25 -28.26 -23.04 18.45
N ILE A 26 -29.05 -22.11 17.89
CA ILE A 26 -28.57 -20.93 17.16
C ILE A 26 -27.58 -20.13 18.02
N THR A 27 -27.86 -19.93 19.30
CA THR A 27 -26.99 -19.22 20.23
C THR A 27 -25.65 -19.93 20.42
N GLN A 28 -25.65 -21.26 20.52
CA GLN A 28 -24.40 -22.04 20.59
C GLN A 28 -23.60 -21.96 19.28
N GLN A 29 -24.26 -21.95 18.13
CA GLN A 29 -23.60 -21.78 16.84
C GLN A 29 -22.99 -20.38 16.71
N LEU A 30 -23.70 -19.34 17.16
CA LEU A 30 -23.19 -17.98 17.21
C LEU A 30 -21.97 -17.86 18.13
N ALA A 31 -22.06 -18.39 19.35
CA ALA A 31 -20.96 -18.43 20.31
C ALA A 31 -19.71 -19.12 19.74
N LYS A 32 -19.93 -20.26 19.04
CA LYS A 32 -18.84 -20.96 18.35
C LYS A 32 -18.19 -20.10 17.29
N ASN A 33 -18.97 -19.42 16.45
CA ASN A 33 -18.45 -18.66 15.31
C ASN A 33 -17.71 -17.40 15.76
N LEU A 34 -18.17 -16.73 16.84
CA LEU A 34 -17.58 -15.47 17.31
C LEU A 34 -16.36 -15.64 18.23
N PHE A 35 -16.36 -16.70 19.08
CA PHE A 35 -15.41 -16.77 20.20
C PHE A 35 -14.52 -18.01 20.22
N LEU A 36 -14.73 -18.99 19.32
CA LEU A 36 -14.05 -20.27 19.45
C LEU A 36 -13.39 -20.72 18.14
N SER A 37 -12.26 -21.43 18.28
CA SER A 37 -11.53 -22.01 17.16
C SER A 37 -12.25 -23.23 16.54
N ALA A 38 -11.83 -23.61 15.31
CA ALA A 38 -12.41 -24.74 14.56
C ALA A 38 -12.14 -26.13 15.18
N ASN A 39 -11.22 -26.25 16.16
CA ASN A 39 -10.84 -27.52 16.76
C ASN A 39 -12.00 -28.21 17.51
N ARG A 40 -12.25 -29.51 17.24
CA ARG A 40 -13.33 -30.25 17.84
C ARG A 40 -12.86 -30.97 19.11
N THR A 41 -12.97 -30.31 20.27
CA THR A 41 -12.62 -30.86 21.58
C THR A 41 -13.80 -30.79 22.56
N PRO A 42 -13.92 -31.70 23.53
CA PRO A 42 -14.96 -31.62 24.56
C PRO A 42 -14.91 -30.31 25.36
N GLY A 43 -13.71 -29.86 25.71
CA GLY A 43 -13.53 -28.58 26.44
C GLY A 43 -14.00 -27.36 25.64
N ARG A 44 -13.89 -27.38 24.30
CA ARG A 44 -14.49 -26.36 23.46
C ARG A 44 -16.01 -26.37 23.55
N LYS A 45 -16.64 -27.54 23.57
CA LYS A 45 -18.11 -27.66 23.66
C LYS A 45 -18.66 -27.12 24.98
N LEU A 46 -17.91 -27.26 26.07
CA LEU A 46 -18.26 -26.65 27.36
C LEU A 46 -18.16 -25.13 27.31
N ARG A 47 -17.08 -24.59 26.71
CA ARG A 47 -16.94 -23.12 26.51
C ARG A 47 -18.05 -22.57 25.59
N GLU A 48 -18.42 -23.28 24.53
CA GLU A 48 -19.54 -22.91 23.63
C GLU A 48 -20.85 -22.78 24.43
N LEU A 49 -21.13 -23.71 25.34
CA LEU A 49 -22.30 -23.66 26.22
C LEU A 49 -22.24 -22.47 27.17
N ALA A 50 -21.09 -22.21 27.82
CA ALA A 50 -20.90 -21.10 28.74
C ALA A 50 -21.12 -19.75 28.02
N PHE A 51 -20.48 -19.53 26.86
CA PHE A 51 -20.70 -18.32 26.06
C PHE A 51 -22.14 -18.17 25.58
N ALA A 52 -22.78 -19.25 25.15
CA ALA A 52 -24.18 -19.22 24.76
C ALA A 52 -25.09 -18.80 25.91
N THR A 53 -24.83 -19.29 27.13
CA THR A 53 -25.59 -18.89 28.34
C THR A 53 -25.42 -17.41 28.64
N VAL A 54 -24.20 -16.87 28.55
CA VAL A 54 -23.91 -15.43 28.74
C VAL A 54 -24.64 -14.60 27.68
N LEU A 55 -24.63 -15.03 26.42
CA LEU A 55 -25.36 -14.31 25.34
C LEU A 55 -26.86 -14.28 25.61
N GLU A 56 -27.46 -15.42 26.00
CA GLU A 56 -28.91 -15.52 26.30
C GLU A 56 -29.29 -14.69 27.53
N PHE A 57 -28.40 -14.51 28.49
CA PHE A 57 -28.64 -13.66 29.66
C PHE A 57 -28.54 -12.15 29.34
N ARG A 58 -27.64 -11.78 28.41
CA ARG A 58 -27.34 -10.37 28.09
C ARG A 58 -28.18 -9.78 26.95
N TYR A 59 -28.66 -10.61 26.03
CA TYR A 59 -29.30 -10.17 24.80
C TYR A 59 -30.62 -10.87 24.59
N ASP A 60 -31.60 -10.18 24.00
CA ASP A 60 -32.86 -10.76 23.61
C ASP A 60 -32.71 -11.68 22.37
N LYS A 61 -33.74 -12.47 22.11
CA LYS A 61 -33.76 -13.43 21.01
C LYS A 61 -33.63 -12.79 19.63
N ALA A 62 -34.16 -11.59 19.45
CA ALA A 62 -34.10 -10.86 18.17
C ALA A 62 -32.67 -10.41 17.89
N THR A 63 -31.98 -9.85 18.88
CA THR A 63 -30.55 -9.44 18.79
C THR A 63 -29.65 -10.65 18.51
N ILE A 64 -29.87 -11.77 19.20
CA ILE A 64 -29.11 -13.02 18.98
C ILE A 64 -29.33 -13.54 17.55
N LEU A 65 -30.57 -13.52 17.07
CA LEU A 65 -30.92 -13.97 15.72
C LEU A 65 -30.32 -13.05 14.66
N GLU A 66 -30.37 -11.73 14.86
CA GLU A 66 -29.76 -10.75 13.96
C GLU A 66 -28.24 -10.98 13.86
N ALA A 67 -27.55 -11.11 14.99
CA ALA A 67 -26.12 -11.42 15.03
C ALA A 67 -25.80 -12.72 14.32
N TYR A 68 -26.61 -13.77 14.55
CA TYR A 68 -26.46 -15.07 13.90
C TYR A 68 -26.61 -14.96 12.37
N LEU A 69 -27.65 -14.28 11.89
CA LEU A 69 -27.92 -14.11 10.47
C LEU A 69 -26.87 -13.25 9.76
N ASN A 70 -26.16 -12.38 10.48
CA ASN A 70 -25.05 -11.60 9.94
C ASN A 70 -23.72 -12.37 9.92
N GLU A 71 -23.54 -13.38 10.78
CA GLU A 71 -22.26 -14.09 10.95
C GLU A 71 -22.22 -15.45 10.26
N ILE A 72 -23.38 -16.06 10.00
CA ILE A 72 -23.40 -17.44 9.52
C ILE A 72 -22.76 -17.61 8.15
N TYR A 73 -21.91 -18.65 8.02
CA TYR A 73 -21.31 -19.02 6.75
C TYR A 73 -22.35 -19.64 5.80
N LEU A 74 -22.43 -19.13 4.57
CA LEU A 74 -23.42 -19.51 3.56
C LEU A 74 -22.79 -19.90 2.22
N GLY A 75 -21.52 -20.33 2.21
CA GLY A 75 -20.85 -20.85 1.03
C GLY A 75 -19.67 -20.02 0.59
N GLN A 76 -19.23 -20.25 -0.65
CA GLN A 76 -18.06 -19.56 -1.24
C GLN A 76 -18.41 -19.00 -2.61
N ASP A 77 -17.87 -17.84 -2.90
CA ASP A 77 -17.80 -17.22 -4.22
C ASP A 77 -16.32 -17.12 -4.62
N GLY A 78 -15.87 -18.01 -5.51
CA GLY A 78 -14.45 -18.19 -5.78
C GLY A 78 -13.67 -18.63 -4.54
N SER A 79 -12.63 -17.89 -4.17
CA SER A 79 -11.84 -18.10 -2.94
C SER A 79 -12.45 -17.45 -1.69
N ARG A 80 -13.55 -16.72 -1.84
CA ARG A 80 -14.14 -15.92 -0.77
C ARG A 80 -15.25 -16.66 -0.04
N ALA A 81 -15.17 -16.70 1.30
CA ALA A 81 -16.27 -17.17 2.15
C ALA A 81 -17.39 -16.12 2.21
N ILE A 82 -18.64 -16.57 2.02
CA ILE A 82 -19.83 -15.74 2.14
C ILE A 82 -20.36 -15.87 3.57
N HIS A 83 -20.29 -14.80 4.34
CA HIS A 83 -20.82 -14.70 5.68
C HIS A 83 -22.02 -13.76 5.72
N GLY A 84 -23.09 -14.17 6.40
CA GLY A 84 -24.33 -13.43 6.58
C GLY A 84 -25.30 -13.49 5.40
N VAL A 85 -26.59 -13.46 5.75
CA VAL A 85 -27.70 -13.57 4.77
C VAL A 85 -27.76 -12.37 3.81
N GLY A 86 -27.33 -11.18 4.24
CA GLY A 86 -27.27 -10.00 3.38
C GLY A 86 -26.21 -10.14 2.29
N ALA A 87 -25.03 -10.68 2.61
CA ALA A 87 -23.99 -10.98 1.63
C ALA A 87 -24.41 -12.11 0.69
N ALA A 88 -25.02 -13.18 1.23
CA ALA A 88 -25.53 -14.30 0.44
C ALA A 88 -26.65 -13.87 -0.53
N SER A 89 -27.55 -13.00 -0.11
CA SER A 89 -28.59 -12.43 -0.96
C SER A 89 -28.01 -11.69 -2.18
N ARG A 90 -27.01 -10.87 -1.95
CA ARG A 90 -26.29 -10.16 -3.04
C ARG A 90 -25.49 -11.13 -3.91
N ALA A 91 -24.75 -12.04 -3.31
CA ALA A 91 -23.89 -12.98 -4.04
C ALA A 91 -24.67 -13.94 -4.94
N TYR A 92 -25.79 -14.47 -4.46
CA TYR A 92 -26.57 -15.47 -5.22
C TYR A 92 -27.69 -14.89 -6.07
N PHE A 93 -28.32 -13.79 -5.62
CA PHE A 93 -29.53 -13.25 -6.26
C PHE A 93 -29.39 -11.82 -6.77
N GLY A 94 -28.28 -11.13 -6.46
CA GLY A 94 -28.08 -9.72 -6.85
C GLY A 94 -29.07 -8.76 -6.20
N LYS A 95 -29.63 -9.09 -5.02
CA LYS A 95 -30.71 -8.35 -4.35
C LYS A 95 -30.35 -7.96 -2.93
N ASP A 96 -30.95 -6.86 -2.47
CA ASP A 96 -31.04 -6.57 -1.04
C ASP A 96 -31.83 -7.67 -0.33
N VAL A 97 -31.41 -8.06 0.88
CA VAL A 97 -32.06 -9.13 1.66
C VAL A 97 -33.55 -8.91 1.89
N ARG A 98 -33.98 -7.63 1.98
CA ARG A 98 -35.40 -7.25 2.15
C ARG A 98 -36.26 -7.49 0.90
N LYS A 99 -35.62 -7.70 -0.26
CA LYS A 99 -36.29 -7.96 -1.55
C LYS A 99 -36.29 -9.44 -1.94
N LEU A 100 -35.87 -10.33 -1.04
CA LEU A 100 -35.91 -11.76 -1.27
C LEU A 100 -37.34 -12.26 -1.31
N SER A 101 -37.64 -13.13 -2.27
CA SER A 101 -38.87 -13.90 -2.31
C SER A 101 -38.89 -15.00 -1.21
N LEU A 102 -40.07 -15.55 -0.92
CA LEU A 102 -40.20 -16.68 0.00
C LEU A 102 -39.31 -17.87 -0.40
N ALA A 103 -39.26 -18.18 -1.70
CA ALA A 103 -38.43 -19.27 -2.22
C ALA A 103 -36.92 -19.00 -2.02
N GLU A 104 -36.45 -17.77 -2.26
CA GLU A 104 -35.04 -17.37 -2.08
C GLU A 104 -34.66 -17.36 -0.59
N SER A 105 -35.55 -16.87 0.28
CA SER A 105 -35.35 -16.90 1.74
C SER A 105 -35.28 -18.33 2.27
N ALA A 106 -36.19 -19.22 1.82
CA ALA A 106 -36.18 -20.64 2.19
C ALA A 106 -34.92 -21.35 1.69
N LEU A 107 -34.40 -20.97 0.52
CA LEU A 107 -33.14 -21.49 0.00
C LEU A 107 -31.95 -21.11 0.90
N LEU A 108 -31.80 -19.82 1.25
CA LEU A 108 -30.71 -19.38 2.15
C LEU A 108 -30.82 -20.07 3.52
N ALA A 109 -32.02 -20.21 4.08
CA ALA A 109 -32.23 -20.94 5.32
C ALA A 109 -31.85 -22.42 5.19
N GLY A 110 -32.16 -23.05 4.07
CA GLY A 110 -31.80 -24.43 3.77
C GLY A 110 -30.29 -24.63 3.64
N MET A 111 -29.57 -23.67 3.09
CA MET A 111 -28.11 -23.70 2.92
C MET A 111 -27.34 -23.74 4.25
N ILE A 112 -27.91 -23.24 5.35
CA ILE A 112 -27.27 -23.22 6.67
C ILE A 112 -26.79 -24.61 7.11
N HIS A 113 -27.49 -25.65 6.75
CA HIS A 113 -27.16 -27.02 7.13
C HIS A 113 -25.85 -27.54 6.52
N ALA A 114 -25.62 -27.26 5.24
CA ALA A 114 -24.41 -27.66 4.51
C ALA A 114 -24.16 -26.72 3.32
N PRO A 115 -23.61 -25.49 3.57
CA PRO A 115 -23.54 -24.41 2.58
C PRO A 115 -22.87 -24.81 1.28
N ASN A 116 -21.76 -25.52 1.34
CA ASN A 116 -21.02 -25.94 0.13
C ASN A 116 -21.73 -27.02 -0.69
N ARG A 117 -22.60 -27.82 -0.05
CA ARG A 117 -23.38 -28.89 -0.74
C ARG A 117 -24.69 -28.39 -1.32
N HIS A 118 -25.22 -27.28 -0.82
CA HIS A 118 -26.48 -26.67 -1.24
C HIS A 118 -26.30 -25.32 -1.94
N THR A 119 -25.11 -25.08 -2.50
CA THR A 119 -24.82 -23.86 -3.26
C THR A 119 -25.62 -23.84 -4.57
N PRO A 120 -26.49 -22.86 -4.80
CA PRO A 120 -27.38 -22.87 -5.97
C PRO A 120 -26.64 -22.69 -7.31
N THR A 121 -25.44 -22.13 -7.30
CA THR A 121 -24.60 -21.95 -8.49
C THR A 121 -23.86 -23.22 -8.92
N ARG A 122 -23.61 -24.17 -8.01
CA ARG A 122 -22.85 -25.40 -8.28
C ARG A 122 -23.68 -26.67 -8.17
N HIS A 123 -24.70 -26.66 -7.29
CA HIS A 123 -25.50 -27.80 -6.92
C HIS A 123 -26.98 -27.43 -6.91
N ALA A 124 -27.51 -26.99 -8.06
CA ALA A 124 -28.86 -26.43 -8.20
C ALA A 124 -29.97 -27.39 -7.74
N ASP A 125 -29.85 -28.70 -8.02
CA ASP A 125 -30.85 -29.69 -7.63
C ASP A 125 -30.85 -29.93 -6.11
N ALA A 126 -29.69 -30.14 -5.50
CA ALA A 126 -29.59 -30.27 -4.05
C ALA A 126 -30.05 -29.00 -3.31
N ALA A 127 -29.81 -27.83 -3.89
CA ALA A 127 -30.30 -26.56 -3.37
C ALA A 127 -31.83 -26.46 -3.45
N ARG A 128 -32.44 -26.91 -4.56
CA ARG A 128 -33.90 -26.98 -4.75
C ARG A 128 -34.55 -27.93 -3.76
N ASP A 129 -34.03 -29.15 -3.63
CA ASP A 129 -34.57 -30.12 -2.71
C ASP A 129 -34.53 -29.63 -1.27
N ARG A 130 -33.45 -29.01 -0.87
CA ARG A 130 -33.29 -28.41 0.45
C ARG A 130 -34.22 -27.25 0.69
N ARG A 131 -34.43 -26.35 -0.31
CA ARG A 131 -35.43 -25.29 -0.27
C ARG A 131 -36.82 -25.87 -0.07
N ASN A 132 -37.18 -26.89 -0.85
CA ASN A 132 -38.50 -27.50 -0.81
C ASN A 132 -38.78 -28.16 0.55
N LEU A 133 -37.76 -28.76 1.16
CA LEU A 133 -37.86 -29.30 2.53
C LEU A 133 -38.16 -28.16 3.55
N VAL A 134 -37.46 -27.01 3.45
CA VAL A 134 -37.71 -25.85 4.35
C VAL A 134 -39.12 -25.33 4.17
N LEU A 135 -39.59 -25.18 2.92
CA LEU A 135 -40.96 -24.74 2.62
C LEU A 135 -42.01 -25.73 3.15
N GLY A 136 -41.77 -27.04 3.05
CA GLY A 136 -42.62 -28.08 3.64
C GLY A 136 -42.74 -27.91 5.16
N LEU A 137 -41.63 -27.80 5.86
CA LEU A 137 -41.60 -27.58 7.31
C LEU A 137 -42.28 -26.28 7.74
N MET A 138 -42.19 -25.22 6.93
CA MET A 138 -42.89 -23.94 7.20
C MET A 138 -44.42 -24.09 7.08
N ALA A 139 -44.89 -24.85 6.10
CA ALA A 139 -46.33 -25.14 5.92
C ALA A 139 -46.86 -26.04 7.06
N GLU A 140 -46.15 -27.14 7.39
CA GLU A 140 -46.49 -28.03 8.52
C GLU A 140 -46.58 -27.28 9.85
N GLN A 141 -45.75 -26.23 10.04
CA GLN A 141 -45.80 -25.39 11.24
C GLN A 141 -46.79 -24.23 11.13
N GLY A 142 -47.60 -24.15 10.09
CA GLY A 142 -48.58 -23.12 9.86
C GLY A 142 -47.98 -21.69 9.64
N ARG A 143 -46.70 -21.61 9.27
CA ARG A 143 -46.01 -20.34 9.00
C ARG A 143 -46.36 -19.78 7.63
N ILE A 144 -46.72 -20.63 6.68
CA ILE A 144 -47.16 -20.28 5.33
C ILE A 144 -48.37 -21.16 4.97
N SER A 145 -49.21 -20.70 4.05
CA SER A 145 -50.30 -21.52 3.52
C SER A 145 -49.79 -22.57 2.53
N GLU A 146 -50.54 -23.65 2.34
CA GLU A 146 -50.19 -24.69 1.36
C GLU A 146 -50.04 -24.12 -0.05
N ALA A 147 -50.94 -23.23 -0.47
CA ALA A 147 -50.87 -22.52 -1.75
C ALA A 147 -49.62 -21.65 -1.89
N ALA A 148 -49.11 -21.06 -0.80
CA ALA A 148 -47.85 -20.28 -0.82
C ALA A 148 -46.64 -21.21 -0.94
N LYS A 149 -46.68 -22.39 -0.27
CA LYS A 149 -45.66 -23.45 -0.40
C LYS A 149 -45.56 -23.92 -1.86
N GLU A 150 -46.68 -24.31 -2.46
CA GLU A 150 -46.72 -24.84 -3.84
C GLU A 150 -46.16 -23.80 -4.84
N ARG A 151 -46.60 -22.55 -4.75
CA ARG A 151 -46.04 -21.46 -5.61
C ARG A 151 -44.54 -21.28 -5.43
N ALA A 152 -44.04 -21.31 -4.18
CA ALA A 152 -42.63 -21.15 -3.90
C ALA A 152 -41.79 -22.34 -4.34
N GLN A 153 -42.33 -23.58 -4.21
CA GLN A 153 -41.68 -24.81 -4.70
C GLN A 153 -41.65 -24.86 -6.23
N GLY A 154 -42.69 -24.39 -6.90
CA GLY A 154 -42.78 -24.32 -8.37
C GLY A 154 -41.90 -23.23 -8.97
N SER A 155 -41.43 -22.26 -8.18
CA SER A 155 -40.59 -21.20 -8.69
C SER A 155 -39.19 -21.70 -9.06
N ARG A 156 -38.67 -21.26 -10.23
CA ARG A 156 -37.31 -21.56 -10.69
C ARG A 156 -36.29 -20.82 -9.81
N ILE A 157 -35.21 -21.49 -9.41
CA ILE A 157 -34.07 -20.85 -8.79
C ILE A 157 -33.31 -20.09 -9.88
N VAL A 158 -33.40 -18.77 -9.86
CA VAL A 158 -32.66 -17.90 -10.75
C VAL A 158 -31.53 -17.27 -9.96
N THR A 159 -30.32 -17.74 -10.16
CA THR A 159 -29.14 -17.07 -9.64
C THR A 159 -28.77 -15.93 -10.58
N ARG A 160 -28.66 -14.75 -10.02
CA ARG A 160 -28.12 -13.56 -10.68
C ARG A 160 -26.91 -13.12 -9.84
N PRO A 161 -25.74 -13.74 -10.04
CA PRO A 161 -24.55 -13.24 -9.38
C PRO A 161 -24.43 -11.79 -9.80
N SER A 162 -24.48 -10.90 -8.83
CA SER A 162 -24.26 -9.49 -9.04
C SER A 162 -22.89 -9.33 -9.71
N SER A 163 -22.77 -8.47 -10.72
CA SER A 163 -21.48 -7.93 -11.14
C SER A 163 -20.78 -7.18 -9.99
N VAL A 164 -21.49 -6.84 -8.92
CA VAL A 164 -21.00 -6.49 -7.58
C VAL A 164 -20.47 -7.71 -6.80
N SER A 165 -20.44 -8.90 -7.36
CA SER A 165 -19.77 -10.11 -6.83
C SER A 165 -18.26 -9.96 -6.67
N GLN A 166 -17.71 -8.85 -7.08
CA GLN A 166 -16.43 -8.34 -6.62
C GLN A 166 -16.65 -7.37 -5.45
N MET A 167 -17.34 -7.77 -4.41
CA MET A 167 -17.30 -6.99 -3.16
C MET A 167 -15.83 -6.85 -2.76
N VAL A 168 -15.36 -5.63 -2.80
CA VAL A 168 -14.02 -5.23 -2.47
C VAL A 168 -13.68 -5.76 -1.09
N ASP A 169 -12.59 -6.52 -0.94
CA ASP A 169 -12.15 -7.01 0.36
C ASP A 169 -11.49 -5.86 1.15
N GLY A 170 -12.29 -4.96 1.69
CA GLY A 170 -11.84 -3.82 2.49
C GLY A 170 -11.59 -4.13 3.96
N ARG A 171 -11.36 -5.39 4.36
CA ARG A 171 -11.27 -5.76 5.79
C ARG A 171 -10.12 -5.07 6.52
N TYR A 172 -8.92 -4.97 5.95
CA TYR A 172 -7.83 -4.20 6.54
C TYR A 172 -8.18 -2.71 6.69
N PHE A 173 -8.77 -2.12 5.64
CA PHE A 173 -9.23 -0.74 5.68
C PHE A 173 -10.33 -0.56 6.73
N ARG A 174 -11.32 -1.44 6.76
CA ARG A 174 -12.42 -1.40 7.73
C ARG A 174 -11.91 -1.39 9.17
N ASP A 175 -10.97 -2.28 9.49
CA ASP A 175 -10.44 -2.40 10.85
C ASP A 175 -9.64 -1.14 11.23
N ALA A 176 -8.85 -0.59 10.32
CA ALA A 176 -8.15 0.67 10.52
C ALA A 176 -9.13 1.86 10.65
N ALA A 177 -10.19 1.90 9.84
CA ALA A 177 -11.23 2.92 9.92
C ALA A 177 -11.99 2.85 11.26
N ILE A 178 -12.33 1.64 11.73
CA ILE A 178 -12.96 1.45 13.05
C ILE A 178 -12.02 1.92 14.17
N ALA A 179 -10.73 1.59 14.10
CA ALA A 179 -9.74 2.02 15.10
C ALA A 179 -9.55 3.55 15.12
N SER A 180 -9.82 4.26 14.02
CA SER A 180 -9.75 5.71 13.94
C SER A 180 -11.01 6.44 14.46
N LEU A 181 -12.10 5.71 14.72
CA LEU A 181 -13.32 6.30 15.23
C LEU A 181 -13.15 6.78 16.69
N PRO A 182 -13.79 7.91 17.06
CA PRO A 182 -13.89 8.30 18.47
C PRO A 182 -14.53 7.18 19.30
N THR A 183 -14.21 7.11 20.58
CA THR A 183 -14.69 6.07 21.51
C THR A 183 -16.22 5.98 21.62
N SER A 184 -16.94 7.03 21.22
CA SER A 184 -18.41 7.01 21.06
C SER A 184 -18.77 6.43 19.68
N LEU A 185 -18.96 5.12 19.63
CA LEU A 185 -19.52 4.46 18.45
C LEU A 185 -20.87 5.09 18.05
N PRO A 186 -21.18 5.15 16.74
CA PRO A 186 -22.52 5.57 16.30
C PRO A 186 -23.59 4.70 16.97
N PRO A 187 -24.82 5.24 17.20
CA PRO A 187 -25.91 4.49 17.81
C PRO A 187 -26.14 3.18 17.05
N ARG A 188 -26.57 2.13 17.75
CA ARG A 188 -26.89 0.83 17.15
C ARG A 188 -27.71 1.01 15.87
N GLY A 189 -27.23 0.42 14.76
CA GLY A 189 -27.86 0.54 13.45
C GLY A 189 -27.47 1.77 12.64
N GLY A 190 -26.45 2.56 13.04
CA GLY A 190 -25.90 3.65 12.25
C GLY A 190 -25.12 3.17 11.04
N ALA A 191 -24.85 4.10 10.11
CA ALA A 191 -23.95 3.90 8.97
C ALA A 191 -22.66 4.70 9.18
N VAL A 192 -21.54 4.11 8.76
CA VAL A 192 -20.23 4.76 8.69
C VAL A 192 -19.89 4.93 7.21
N TYR A 193 -19.76 6.16 6.78
CA TYR A 193 -19.31 6.49 5.42
C TYR A 193 -17.81 6.66 5.45
N THR A 194 -17.14 5.99 4.51
CA THR A 194 -15.68 5.92 4.48
C THR A 194 -15.13 6.51 3.19
N THR A 195 -13.84 6.82 3.19
CA THR A 195 -13.09 7.34 2.04
C THR A 195 -12.71 6.26 1.03
N LEU A 196 -13.00 4.98 1.31
CA LEU A 196 -12.59 3.85 0.48
C LEU A 196 -13.14 3.97 -0.94
N ASP A 197 -12.27 4.06 -1.92
CA ASP A 197 -12.61 3.90 -3.33
C ASP A 197 -12.61 2.40 -3.69
N ALA A 198 -13.77 1.89 -4.09
CA ALA A 198 -13.94 0.46 -4.38
C ALA A 198 -13.09 -0.01 -5.58
N ARG A 199 -12.90 0.83 -6.60
CA ARG A 199 -12.11 0.53 -7.79
C ARG A 199 -10.63 0.47 -7.44
N LEU A 200 -10.13 1.49 -6.74
CA LEU A 200 -8.73 1.56 -6.30
C LEU A 200 -8.40 0.44 -5.30
N GLN A 201 -9.28 0.17 -4.34
CA GLN A 201 -9.09 -0.93 -3.39
C GLN A 201 -9.00 -2.28 -4.09
N GLN A 202 -9.83 -2.52 -5.10
CA GLN A 202 -9.77 -3.76 -5.87
C GLN A 202 -8.49 -3.86 -6.71
N ALA A 203 -8.04 -2.73 -7.30
CA ALA A 203 -6.77 -2.66 -8.00
C ALA A 203 -5.60 -2.97 -7.06
N ALA A 204 -5.58 -2.36 -5.86
CA ALA A 204 -4.56 -2.59 -4.84
C ALA A 204 -4.47 -4.06 -4.42
N GLN A 205 -5.61 -4.71 -4.18
CA GLN A 205 -5.64 -6.13 -3.84
C GLN A 205 -5.11 -7.03 -4.95
N ARG A 206 -5.50 -6.74 -6.20
CA ARG A 206 -4.98 -7.49 -7.36
C ARG A 206 -3.48 -7.30 -7.50
N ALA A 207 -2.98 -6.07 -7.38
CA ALA A 207 -1.57 -5.73 -7.47
C ALA A 207 -0.75 -6.47 -6.40
N VAL A 208 -1.16 -6.40 -5.13
CA VAL A 208 -0.49 -7.09 -4.02
C VAL A 208 -0.47 -8.60 -4.24
N ARG A 209 -1.62 -9.23 -4.54
CA ARG A 209 -1.68 -10.68 -4.76
C ARG A 209 -0.83 -11.15 -5.93
N ARG A 210 -0.90 -10.44 -7.08
CA ARG A 210 -0.09 -10.75 -8.26
C ARG A 210 1.40 -10.57 -7.99
N GLY A 211 1.77 -9.46 -7.33
CA GLY A 211 3.15 -9.15 -7.01
C GLY A 211 3.77 -10.19 -6.08
N VAL A 212 3.10 -10.53 -4.98
CA VAL A 212 3.56 -11.58 -4.07
C VAL A 212 3.69 -12.93 -4.78
N SER A 213 2.73 -13.27 -5.66
CA SER A 213 2.80 -14.52 -6.45
C SER A 213 3.98 -14.52 -7.42
N ARG A 214 4.31 -13.38 -8.06
CA ARG A 214 5.47 -13.25 -8.98
C ARG A 214 6.81 -13.44 -8.30
N LEU A 215 6.93 -13.01 -7.04
CA LEU A 215 8.18 -13.16 -6.28
C LEU A 215 8.54 -14.62 -5.99
N GLN A 216 7.57 -15.52 -5.99
CA GLN A 216 7.77 -16.95 -5.68
C GLN A 216 8.53 -17.22 -4.37
N LEU A 217 8.44 -16.29 -3.41
CA LEU A 217 9.10 -16.35 -2.11
C LEU A 217 8.09 -16.86 -1.05
N PRO A 218 8.27 -18.06 -0.50
CA PRO A 218 7.35 -18.63 0.49
C PRO A 218 7.24 -17.75 1.74
N GLY A 219 6.03 -17.35 2.11
CA GLY A 219 5.76 -16.58 3.32
C GLY A 219 6.05 -15.08 3.22
N VAL A 220 6.44 -14.58 2.03
CA VAL A 220 6.58 -13.14 1.80
C VAL A 220 5.21 -12.45 1.88
N GLU A 221 5.20 -11.25 2.43
CA GLU A 221 4.03 -10.38 2.55
C GLU A 221 4.27 -9.05 1.83
N ALA A 222 3.17 -8.38 1.50
CA ALA A 222 3.23 -7.04 0.94
C ALA A 222 2.04 -6.22 1.44
N ALA A 223 2.26 -4.92 1.62
CA ALA A 223 1.22 -3.96 1.96
C ALA A 223 1.22 -2.82 0.93
N LEU A 224 0.04 -2.21 0.73
CA LEU A 224 -0.15 -1.07 -0.16
C LEU A 224 -1.10 -0.08 0.49
N VAL A 225 -0.74 1.21 0.41
CA VAL A 225 -1.60 2.33 0.80
C VAL A 225 -1.67 3.32 -0.36
N ALA A 226 -2.87 3.81 -0.67
CA ALA A 226 -3.08 4.90 -1.61
C ALA A 226 -3.90 6.00 -0.94
N ILE A 227 -3.46 7.26 -1.07
CA ILE A 227 -4.13 8.43 -0.51
C ILE A 227 -4.34 9.52 -1.57
N ASP A 228 -5.38 10.32 -1.39
CA ASP A 228 -5.47 11.64 -2.03
C ASP A 228 -4.67 12.65 -1.18
N PRO A 229 -3.58 13.24 -1.70
CA PRO A 229 -2.74 14.15 -0.94
C PRO A 229 -3.42 15.48 -0.58
N ARG A 230 -4.43 15.91 -1.35
CA ARG A 230 -5.15 17.16 -1.16
C ARG A 230 -6.14 17.07 0.01
N SER A 231 -6.79 15.93 0.16
CA SER A 231 -7.81 15.70 1.19
C SER A 231 -7.34 14.86 2.38
N GLY A 232 -6.23 14.15 2.24
CA GLY A 232 -5.74 13.18 3.22
C GLY A 232 -6.57 11.89 3.29
N GLU A 233 -7.49 11.69 2.34
CA GLU A 233 -8.35 10.51 2.27
C GLU A 233 -7.55 9.27 1.91
N VAL A 234 -7.68 8.22 2.72
CA VAL A 234 -7.15 6.91 2.38
C VAL A 234 -8.13 6.25 1.40
N LEU A 235 -7.73 6.14 0.15
CA LEU A 235 -8.56 5.62 -0.94
C LEU A 235 -8.48 4.11 -1.06
N ALA A 236 -7.31 3.52 -0.74
CA ALA A 236 -7.11 2.08 -0.71
C ALA A 236 -6.09 1.70 0.37
N LEU A 237 -6.32 0.56 1.01
CA LEU A 237 -5.42 0.02 2.03
C LEU A 237 -5.45 -1.51 2.03
N VAL A 238 -4.29 -2.11 1.82
CA VAL A 238 -4.06 -3.55 1.84
C VAL A 238 -2.92 -3.83 2.83
N GLY A 239 -3.21 -4.52 3.93
CA GLY A 239 -2.25 -4.81 5.00
C GLY A 239 -1.54 -6.16 4.88
N GLY A 240 -1.80 -6.93 3.82
CA GLY A 240 -1.22 -8.24 3.58
C GLY A 240 -1.85 -8.94 2.38
N ARG A 241 -1.25 -10.03 1.92
CA ARG A 241 -1.72 -10.78 0.75
C ARG A 241 -3.11 -11.41 0.93
N ASP A 242 -3.45 -11.82 2.15
CA ASP A 242 -4.73 -12.44 2.48
C ASP A 242 -5.09 -12.20 3.95
N TYR A 243 -6.18 -11.45 4.18
CA TYR A 243 -6.71 -11.16 5.51
C TYR A 243 -7.15 -12.41 6.28
N ALA A 244 -7.61 -13.46 5.58
CA ALA A 244 -8.03 -14.70 6.23
C ALA A 244 -6.85 -15.49 6.83
N LEU A 245 -5.65 -15.33 6.26
CA LEU A 245 -4.43 -15.95 6.76
C LEU A 245 -3.78 -15.12 7.88
N SER A 246 -3.78 -13.79 7.74
CA SER A 246 -3.20 -12.86 8.71
C SER A 246 -4.02 -11.59 8.76
N GLN A 247 -4.50 -11.22 9.95
CA GLN A 247 -5.23 -9.96 10.20
C GLN A 247 -4.28 -8.82 10.57
N TYR A 248 -2.99 -9.11 10.74
CA TYR A 248 -1.98 -8.10 11.05
C TYR A 248 -1.85 -7.12 9.89
N ASN A 249 -2.16 -5.84 10.18
CA ASN A 249 -2.18 -4.77 9.19
C ASN A 249 -0.80 -4.14 9.03
N ARG A 250 0.00 -4.64 8.10
CA ARG A 250 1.36 -4.16 7.87
C ARG A 250 1.42 -2.73 7.33
N ALA A 251 0.30 -2.20 6.84
CA ALA A 251 0.23 -0.83 6.37
C ALA A 251 0.20 0.19 7.52
N THR A 252 -0.39 -0.17 8.66
CA THR A 252 -0.59 0.72 9.82
C THR A 252 0.20 0.32 11.05
N ASP A 253 0.34 -1.00 11.30
CA ASP A 253 0.83 -1.52 12.58
C ASP A 253 2.31 -1.94 12.53
N ALA A 254 2.81 -2.37 11.36
CA ALA A 254 4.23 -2.68 11.20
C ALA A 254 5.08 -1.41 11.23
N ARG A 255 6.21 -1.49 11.93
CA ARG A 255 7.28 -0.49 11.90
C ARG A 255 8.49 -1.12 11.22
N ARG A 256 8.94 -0.52 10.14
CA ARG A 256 10.00 -1.05 9.28
C ARG A 256 10.92 0.05 8.80
N GLN A 257 12.17 -0.26 8.55
CA GLN A 257 13.15 0.69 8.04
C GLN A 257 12.85 1.05 6.57
N PRO A 258 12.54 2.31 6.24
CA PRO A 258 12.24 2.73 4.87
C PRO A 258 13.48 2.71 3.97
N GLY A 259 14.68 2.69 4.54
CA GLY A 259 15.91 2.77 3.77
C GLY A 259 15.93 4.04 2.91
N SER A 260 16.37 3.92 1.67
CA SER A 260 16.48 5.06 0.73
C SER A 260 15.15 5.77 0.42
N ALA A 261 13.99 5.19 0.76
CA ALA A 261 12.72 5.93 0.65
C ALA A 261 12.60 7.08 1.66
N PHE A 262 13.53 7.20 2.62
CA PHE A 262 13.60 8.32 3.55
C PHE A 262 14.41 9.51 3.00
N LYS A 263 15.25 9.33 1.97
CA LYS A 263 16.13 10.37 1.39
C LYS A 263 15.40 11.65 0.94
N PRO A 264 14.18 11.63 0.40
CA PRO A 264 13.44 12.85 0.07
C PRO A 264 13.17 13.75 1.28
N ILE A 265 13.00 13.17 2.47
CA ILE A 265 12.82 13.92 3.73
C ILE A 265 14.14 14.61 4.11
N VAL A 266 15.28 13.94 3.90
CA VAL A 266 16.61 14.52 4.10
C VAL A 266 16.87 15.65 3.11
N ALA A 267 16.52 15.46 1.85
CA ALA A 267 16.65 16.48 0.81
C ALA A 267 15.77 17.70 1.11
N LEU A 268 14.53 17.52 1.54
CA LEU A 268 13.66 18.62 1.95
C LEU A 268 14.28 19.44 3.10
N ALA A 269 14.91 18.77 4.06
CA ALA A 269 15.62 19.44 5.15
C ALA A 269 16.89 20.17 4.68
N ALA A 270 17.55 19.66 3.62
CA ALA A 270 18.79 20.23 3.08
C ALA A 270 18.56 21.42 2.15
N LEU A 271 17.54 21.33 1.28
CA LEU A 271 17.20 22.31 0.25
C LEU A 271 16.34 23.47 0.78
N GLY A 272 15.72 23.31 1.96
CA GLY A 272 14.91 24.36 2.58
C GLY A 272 15.76 25.48 3.20
N ARG A 273 15.30 26.73 3.06
CA ARG A 273 15.93 27.89 3.67
C ARG A 273 16.09 27.73 5.20
N ARG A 274 17.07 28.34 5.77
CA ARG A 274 17.34 28.38 7.22
C ARG A 274 16.93 29.76 7.78
N GLY A 275 15.62 29.98 7.94
CA GLY A 275 15.11 31.35 8.21
C GLY A 275 15.31 32.25 7.00
N ASP A 276 16.01 33.35 7.17
CA ASP A 276 16.38 34.28 6.09
C ASP A 276 17.66 33.86 5.34
N ASP A 277 18.38 32.85 5.84
CA ASP A 277 19.62 32.37 5.23
C ASP A 277 19.35 31.44 4.05
N ALA A 278 20.34 31.34 3.15
CA ALA A 278 20.32 30.37 2.05
C ALA A 278 20.23 28.90 2.57
N PRO A 279 19.71 27.98 1.76
CA PRO A 279 19.71 26.53 2.09
C PRO A 279 21.15 26.00 2.22
N ALA A 280 21.30 24.87 2.92
CA ALA A 280 22.62 24.23 3.02
C ALA A 280 23.13 23.69 1.69
N PHE A 281 22.22 23.30 0.82
CA PHE A 281 22.49 22.69 -0.48
C PHE A 281 21.48 23.20 -1.51
N THR A 282 21.88 23.19 -2.77
CA THR A 282 21.01 23.23 -3.96
C THR A 282 21.03 21.87 -4.64
N LEU A 283 20.19 21.63 -5.64
CA LEU A 283 20.24 20.40 -6.43
C LEU A 283 21.57 20.27 -7.22
N ALA A 284 22.20 21.39 -7.58
CA ALA A 284 23.48 21.46 -8.25
C ALA A 284 24.69 21.32 -7.32
N SER A 285 24.52 21.44 -5.99
CA SER A 285 25.62 21.34 -5.05
C SER A 285 26.35 20.01 -5.18
N LEU A 286 27.68 20.06 -5.28
CA LEU A 286 28.54 18.88 -5.34
C LEU A 286 28.72 18.29 -3.94
N VAL A 287 28.58 16.98 -3.84
CA VAL A 287 28.80 16.20 -2.63
C VAL A 287 29.70 15.01 -2.96
N ASP A 288 30.74 14.81 -2.17
CA ASP A 288 31.70 13.73 -2.41
C ASP A 288 31.09 12.34 -2.19
N ASP A 289 31.16 11.50 -3.20
CA ASP A 289 30.91 10.07 -3.12
C ASP A 289 32.24 9.32 -3.05
N THR A 290 32.91 9.42 -1.90
CA THR A 290 34.19 8.77 -1.58
C THR A 290 34.08 8.03 -0.26
N PRO A 291 34.92 7.00 0.00
CA PRO A 291 34.86 6.24 1.25
C PRO A 291 34.79 7.13 2.49
N LEU A 292 33.85 6.83 3.39
CA LEU A 292 33.58 7.58 4.61
C LEU A 292 33.66 6.63 5.82
N SER A 293 34.38 7.05 6.87
CA SER A 293 34.46 6.33 8.14
C SER A 293 34.04 7.24 9.28
N LEU A 294 33.03 6.84 10.03
CA LEU A 294 32.47 7.60 11.13
C LEU A 294 32.62 6.84 12.45
N LYS A 295 33.17 7.49 13.47
CA LYS A 295 33.20 6.92 14.83
C LYS A 295 31.83 7.05 15.46
N THR A 296 31.22 5.95 15.85
CA THR A 296 29.94 5.90 16.54
C THR A 296 30.08 5.22 17.90
N PRO A 297 29.10 5.34 18.79
CA PRO A 297 29.11 4.61 20.07
C PRO A 297 29.19 3.09 19.93
N ARG A 298 28.82 2.55 18.74
CA ARG A 298 28.86 1.11 18.43
C ARG A 298 30.13 0.69 17.67
N GLY A 299 31.10 1.59 17.48
CA GLY A 299 32.33 1.37 16.71
C GLY A 299 32.43 2.20 15.44
N MET A 300 33.37 1.84 14.59
CA MET A 300 33.51 2.51 13.27
C MET A 300 32.39 2.08 12.34
N TRP A 301 31.70 3.06 11.77
CA TRP A 301 30.68 2.84 10.76
C TRP A 301 31.16 3.35 9.39
N GLN A 302 31.11 2.49 8.40
CA GLN A 302 31.53 2.78 7.02
C GLN A 302 30.34 2.55 6.07
N PRO A 303 29.58 3.60 5.76
CA PRO A 303 28.51 3.48 4.77
C PRO A 303 29.10 3.23 3.38
N SER A 304 28.42 2.40 2.59
CA SER A 304 28.75 2.13 1.19
C SER A 304 27.53 2.33 0.30
N ASN A 305 27.75 2.58 -0.99
CA ASN A 305 26.69 2.53 -1.98
C ASN A 305 26.22 1.08 -2.20
N TYR A 306 25.06 0.91 -2.83
CA TYR A 306 24.46 -0.41 -3.04
C TYR A 306 25.33 -1.34 -3.90
N ASP A 307 25.97 -0.78 -4.92
CA ASP A 307 26.91 -1.46 -5.85
C ASP A 307 28.33 -1.59 -5.29
N GLY A 308 28.63 -0.92 -4.19
CA GLY A 308 29.97 -0.87 -3.60
C GLY A 308 30.92 0.12 -4.25
N ASP A 309 30.52 0.78 -5.34
CA ASP A 309 31.34 1.72 -6.09
C ASP A 309 31.20 3.15 -5.57
N PHE A 310 32.22 3.98 -5.80
CA PHE A 310 32.27 5.38 -5.46
C PHE A 310 32.52 6.21 -6.73
N ARG A 311 31.79 7.33 -6.87
CA ARG A 311 31.75 8.13 -8.11
C ARG A 311 32.55 9.43 -8.03
N GLY A 312 33.14 9.74 -6.86
CA GLY A 312 33.72 11.05 -6.61
C GLY A 312 32.66 12.14 -6.40
N PRO A 313 32.94 13.39 -6.74
CA PRO A 313 31.97 14.46 -6.61
C PRO A 313 30.75 14.23 -7.52
N VAL A 314 29.55 14.27 -6.94
CA VAL A 314 28.27 14.15 -7.65
C VAL A 314 27.34 15.28 -7.20
N THR A 315 26.38 15.69 -8.04
CA THR A 315 25.36 16.64 -7.63
C THR A 315 24.36 16.01 -6.66
N VAL A 316 23.68 16.82 -5.85
CA VAL A 316 22.59 16.36 -4.97
C VAL A 316 21.49 15.70 -5.81
N ARG A 317 21.18 16.23 -7.01
CA ARG A 317 20.24 15.61 -7.96
C ARG A 317 20.68 14.20 -8.32
N THR A 318 21.88 14.04 -8.84
CA THR A 318 22.43 12.72 -9.22
C THR A 318 22.43 11.75 -8.05
N ALA A 319 22.83 12.23 -6.86
CA ALA A 319 22.78 11.41 -5.64
C ALA A 319 21.37 10.92 -5.29
N MET A 320 20.33 11.75 -5.55
CA MET A 320 18.93 11.36 -5.36
C MET A 320 18.47 10.34 -6.40
N GLU A 321 18.73 10.62 -7.68
CA GLU A 321 18.28 9.82 -8.82
C GLU A 321 18.91 8.41 -8.82
N GLN A 322 20.21 8.33 -8.54
CA GLN A 322 20.95 7.08 -8.39
C GLN A 322 20.84 6.47 -6.98
N SER A 323 20.19 7.19 -6.06
CA SER A 323 19.99 6.73 -4.68
C SER A 323 21.30 6.43 -3.93
N LEU A 324 22.38 7.24 -4.14
CA LEU A 324 23.67 7.05 -3.52
C LEU A 324 23.58 7.22 -2.00
N ASN A 325 24.30 6.36 -1.26
CA ASN A 325 24.24 6.39 0.21
C ASN A 325 25.24 7.35 0.82
N VAL A 326 26.50 7.33 0.36
CA VAL A 326 27.56 8.12 0.99
C VAL A 326 27.30 9.61 0.86
N PRO A 327 26.90 10.16 -0.31
CA PRO A 327 26.51 11.56 -0.42
C PRO A 327 25.37 11.93 0.55
N PHE A 328 24.33 11.08 0.68
CA PHE A 328 23.23 11.35 1.61
C PHE A 328 23.64 11.31 3.08
N VAL A 329 24.63 10.48 3.45
CA VAL A 329 25.21 10.54 4.81
C VAL A 329 25.93 11.86 5.03
N ARG A 330 26.73 12.36 4.07
CA ARG A 330 27.40 13.66 4.16
C ARG A 330 26.41 14.82 4.27
N ILE A 331 25.38 14.82 3.42
CA ILE A 331 24.26 15.79 3.50
C ILE A 331 23.62 15.74 4.88
N GLY A 332 23.33 14.53 5.39
CA GLY A 332 22.69 14.35 6.68
C GLY A 332 23.56 14.79 7.87
N LEU A 333 24.88 14.69 7.76
CA LEU A 333 25.82 15.21 8.76
C LEU A 333 25.84 16.74 8.78
N GLU A 334 25.83 17.38 7.62
CA GLU A 334 25.81 18.85 7.48
C GLU A 334 24.48 19.44 7.96
N VAL A 335 23.36 18.86 7.56
CA VAL A 335 22.00 19.26 7.99
C VAL A 335 21.79 19.02 9.49
N GLY A 336 22.36 17.94 9.99
CA GLY A 336 22.21 17.45 11.35
C GLY A 336 20.97 16.55 11.57
N PRO A 337 21.12 15.41 12.26
CA PRO A 337 20.03 14.46 12.50
C PRO A 337 18.81 15.07 13.22
N ALA A 338 19.01 16.09 14.04
CA ALA A 338 17.93 16.78 14.76
C ALA A 338 16.99 17.53 13.80
N LYS A 339 17.53 18.24 12.79
CA LYS A 339 16.72 18.93 11.78
C LYS A 339 15.99 17.93 10.89
N ILE A 340 16.65 16.83 10.48
CA ILE A 340 16.02 15.76 9.72
C ILE A 340 14.83 15.15 10.48
N ALA A 341 15.01 14.85 11.78
CA ALA A 341 13.95 14.32 12.63
C ALA A 341 12.79 15.32 12.80
N ALA A 342 13.09 16.61 12.96
CA ALA A 342 12.09 17.67 13.03
C ALA A 342 11.30 17.79 11.73
N THR A 343 11.98 17.75 10.57
CA THR A 343 11.33 17.75 9.25
C THR A 343 10.42 16.52 9.09
N ALA A 344 10.89 15.31 9.43
CA ALA A 344 10.06 14.10 9.39
C ALA A 344 8.79 14.26 10.24
N LYS A 345 8.90 14.84 11.43
CA LYS A 345 7.76 15.11 12.32
C LYS A 345 6.79 16.12 11.72
N GLN A 346 7.28 17.20 11.10
CA GLN A 346 6.46 18.19 10.38
C GLN A 346 5.66 17.54 9.25
N LEU A 347 6.26 16.58 8.54
CA LEU A 347 5.60 15.81 7.47
C LEU A 347 4.61 14.76 8.01
N GLY A 348 4.44 14.67 9.32
CA GLY A 348 3.45 13.82 9.97
C GLY A 348 3.95 12.44 10.36
N ILE A 349 5.25 12.15 10.32
CA ILE A 349 5.82 10.92 10.87
C ILE A 349 5.84 11.04 12.40
N THR A 350 5.16 10.13 13.08
CA THR A 350 5.06 10.12 14.54
C THR A 350 5.96 9.07 15.20
N SER A 351 6.47 8.13 14.42
CA SER A 351 7.43 7.11 14.85
C SER A 351 8.70 7.75 15.42
N PRO A 352 9.33 7.15 16.45
CA PRO A 352 10.54 7.69 17.06
C PRO A 352 11.69 7.81 16.07
N MET A 353 12.38 8.94 16.09
CA MET A 353 13.54 9.23 15.21
C MET A 353 14.82 9.32 16.05
N PRO A 354 15.66 8.28 16.07
CA PRO A 354 16.95 8.34 16.76
C PRO A 354 17.89 9.32 16.06
N LEU A 355 18.54 10.19 16.83
CA LEU A 355 19.43 11.24 16.33
C LEU A 355 20.84 10.66 16.03
N VAL A 356 20.93 9.83 15.03
CA VAL A 356 22.17 9.15 14.60
C VAL A 356 22.48 9.44 13.13
N PRO A 357 23.75 9.37 12.71
CA PRO A 357 24.13 9.64 11.30
C PRO A 357 23.40 8.77 10.27
N SER A 358 23.09 7.51 10.62
CA SER A 358 22.37 6.57 9.75
C SER A 358 20.90 6.95 9.52
N LEU A 359 20.37 7.95 10.27
CA LEU A 359 19.01 8.47 10.01
C LEU A 359 18.87 8.98 8.56
N ALA A 360 19.94 9.56 8.00
CA ALA A 360 19.97 10.01 6.61
C ALA A 360 19.71 8.90 5.58
N LEU A 361 19.92 7.63 5.97
CA LEU A 361 19.66 6.45 5.16
C LEU A 361 18.37 5.72 5.56
N GLY A 362 17.51 6.34 6.37
CA GLY A 362 16.24 5.76 6.80
C GLY A 362 16.38 4.57 7.73
N SER A 363 17.31 4.63 8.68
CA SER A 363 17.49 3.59 9.71
C SER A 363 16.42 3.62 10.81
N ALA A 364 15.61 4.68 10.89
CA ALA A 364 14.45 4.75 11.78
C ALA A 364 13.28 3.94 11.21
N GLU A 365 12.57 3.22 12.06
CA GLU A 365 11.41 2.44 11.64
C GLU A 365 10.14 3.29 11.59
N VAL A 366 9.39 3.20 10.49
CA VAL A 366 8.13 3.90 10.25
C VAL A 366 7.06 2.95 9.73
N SER A 367 5.79 3.34 9.82
CA SER A 367 4.74 2.61 9.12
C SER A 367 4.65 3.05 7.66
N LEU A 368 4.06 2.18 6.82
CA LEU A 368 3.82 2.51 5.42
C LEU A 368 2.90 3.73 5.29
N LEU A 369 1.85 3.81 6.11
CA LEU A 369 0.93 4.94 6.10
C LEU A 369 1.63 6.27 6.48
N GLU A 370 2.52 6.26 7.47
CA GLU A 370 3.30 7.46 7.85
C GLU A 370 4.20 7.94 6.70
N LEU A 371 4.89 7.00 6.02
CA LEU A 371 5.74 7.33 4.90
C LEU A 371 4.94 7.89 3.71
N VAL A 372 3.84 7.23 3.34
CA VAL A 372 2.93 7.68 2.27
C VAL A 372 2.36 9.07 2.57
N ARG A 373 2.00 9.33 3.83
CA ARG A 373 1.54 10.64 4.28
C ARG A 373 2.62 11.73 4.12
N ALA A 374 3.87 11.41 4.46
CA ALA A 374 4.99 12.34 4.29
C ALA A 374 5.22 12.69 2.81
N TYR A 375 5.11 11.73 1.92
CA TYR A 375 5.15 11.98 0.47
C TYR A 375 3.92 12.75 -0.02
N GLY A 376 2.78 12.61 0.65
CA GLY A 376 1.60 13.43 0.39
C GLY A 376 1.84 14.93 0.53
N VAL A 377 2.77 15.32 1.41
CA VAL A 377 3.17 16.74 1.54
C VAL A 377 3.92 17.23 0.31
N LEU A 378 4.80 16.40 -0.26
CA LEU A 378 5.50 16.73 -1.51
C LEU A 378 4.50 16.83 -2.69
N ALA A 379 3.56 15.86 -2.77
CA ALA A 379 2.52 15.85 -3.78
C ALA A 379 1.55 17.04 -3.69
N ASN A 380 1.36 17.60 -2.50
CA ASN A 380 0.44 18.71 -2.21
C ASN A 380 1.17 20.03 -1.92
N SER A 381 2.25 20.29 -2.67
CA SER A 381 3.00 21.57 -2.64
C SER A 381 3.34 22.02 -1.22
N GLY A 382 3.87 21.13 -0.38
CA GLY A 382 4.30 21.46 0.99
C GLY A 382 3.16 21.41 2.04
N SER A 383 1.95 21.06 1.65
CA SER A 383 0.78 21.08 2.54
C SER A 383 0.42 19.69 3.04
N LEU A 384 0.32 19.52 4.35
CA LEU A 384 -0.09 18.30 5.02
C LEU A 384 -1.60 18.27 5.22
N ALA A 385 -2.29 17.35 4.56
CA ALA A 385 -3.68 17.05 4.83
C ALA A 385 -3.79 15.99 5.95
N ALA A 386 -4.72 16.20 6.88
CA ALA A 386 -4.97 15.25 7.96
C ALA A 386 -5.50 13.93 7.38
N THR A 387 -4.81 12.83 7.68
CA THR A 387 -5.22 11.49 7.21
C THR A 387 -6.60 11.13 7.75
N ARG A 388 -7.51 10.72 6.88
CA ARG A 388 -8.85 10.28 7.26
C ARG A 388 -9.29 9.03 6.49
N MET A 389 -10.01 8.18 7.16
CA MET A 389 -10.64 6.96 6.62
C MET A 389 -12.16 7.00 6.75
N VAL A 390 -12.67 7.88 7.60
CA VAL A 390 -14.11 8.04 7.87
C VAL A 390 -14.52 9.45 7.48
N LEU A 391 -15.52 9.54 6.61
CA LEU A 391 -16.14 10.80 6.18
C LEU A 391 -17.18 11.27 7.20
N SER A 392 -18.03 10.35 7.64
CA SER A 392 -19.12 10.67 8.56
C SER A 392 -19.72 9.41 9.18
N THR A 393 -20.47 9.62 10.27
CA THR A 393 -21.34 8.62 10.88
C THR A 393 -22.75 9.15 10.98
N THR A 394 -23.77 8.35 10.64
CA THR A 394 -25.18 8.77 10.67
C THR A 394 -26.04 7.74 11.40
N LYS A 395 -27.24 8.13 11.82
CA LYS A 395 -28.26 7.17 12.22
C LYS A 395 -28.76 6.40 10.99
N ARG A 396 -29.29 5.21 11.22
CA ARG A 396 -29.85 4.38 10.15
C ARG A 396 -30.98 5.11 9.43
N GLY A 397 -30.83 5.29 8.12
CA GLY A 397 -31.85 5.94 7.28
C GLY A 397 -31.63 7.43 6.97
N ASP A 398 -30.67 8.06 7.66
CA ASP A 398 -30.30 9.44 7.32
C ASP A 398 -29.45 9.45 6.02
N ALA A 399 -29.58 10.53 5.25
CA ALA A 399 -28.69 10.78 4.12
C ALA A 399 -27.24 10.98 4.60
N PRO A 400 -26.22 10.61 3.80
CA PRO A 400 -24.86 10.94 4.14
C PRO A 400 -24.72 12.46 4.28
N PRO A 401 -24.15 12.98 5.38
CA PRO A 401 -23.84 14.39 5.48
C PRO A 401 -22.81 14.75 4.41
N SER A 402 -22.79 16.02 4.01
CA SER A 402 -21.70 16.55 3.18
C SER A 402 -20.37 16.26 3.86
N ALA A 403 -19.38 15.83 3.10
CA ALA A 403 -18.05 15.59 3.63
C ALA A 403 -17.51 16.89 4.25
N ASN A 404 -17.02 16.81 5.49
CA ASN A 404 -16.32 17.94 6.12
C ASN A 404 -15.08 18.28 5.29
N ALA A 405 -14.77 19.56 5.17
CA ALA A 405 -13.54 19.99 4.53
C ALA A 405 -12.31 19.32 5.18
N ALA A 406 -11.32 18.97 4.37
CA ALA A 406 -10.06 18.45 4.88
C ALA A 406 -9.35 19.50 5.74
N SER A 407 -8.77 19.09 6.87
CA SER A 407 -7.84 19.95 7.61
C SER A 407 -6.48 19.87 6.92
N VAL A 408 -6.07 20.98 6.30
CA VAL A 408 -4.81 21.11 5.59
C VAL A 408 -3.95 22.17 6.29
N THR A 409 -2.67 21.87 6.50
CA THR A 409 -1.71 22.78 7.13
C THR A 409 -0.46 22.86 6.27
N ASN A 410 -0.01 24.06 5.95
CA ASN A 410 1.26 24.27 5.26
C ASN A 410 2.41 23.96 6.24
N VAL A 411 3.25 22.96 5.91
CA VAL A 411 4.32 22.45 6.77
C VAL A 411 5.70 22.49 6.12
N ALA A 412 5.74 22.72 4.80
CA ALA A 412 6.97 22.91 4.04
C ALA A 412 6.77 24.01 2.98
N ASP A 413 7.85 24.66 2.62
CA ASP A 413 7.84 25.65 1.55
C ASP A 413 7.51 24.99 0.20
N PRO A 414 6.54 25.51 -0.57
CA PRO A 414 6.14 24.95 -1.86
C PRO A 414 7.28 24.82 -2.87
N ALA A 415 8.15 25.81 -2.94
CA ALA A 415 9.29 25.82 -3.86
C ALA A 415 10.30 24.72 -3.50
N THR A 416 10.60 24.56 -2.20
CA THR A 416 11.47 23.47 -1.72
C THR A 416 10.86 22.10 -1.97
N ALA A 417 9.55 21.92 -1.74
CA ALA A 417 8.84 20.67 -2.01
C ALA A 417 8.86 20.32 -3.51
N TRP A 418 8.73 21.33 -4.37
CA TRP A 418 8.82 21.18 -5.82
C TRP A 418 10.22 20.78 -6.30
N LEU A 419 11.30 21.38 -5.74
CA LEU A 419 12.69 20.98 -6.05
C LEU A 419 12.92 19.49 -5.73
N VAL A 420 12.47 19.03 -4.56
CA VAL A 420 12.56 17.61 -4.20
C VAL A 420 11.76 16.76 -5.19
N THR A 421 10.57 17.21 -5.57
CA THR A 421 9.71 16.52 -6.55
C THR A 421 10.37 16.44 -7.92
N SER A 422 10.98 17.51 -8.41
CA SER A 422 11.74 17.54 -9.67
C SER A 422 12.87 16.49 -9.69
N ALA A 423 13.63 16.36 -8.60
CA ALA A 423 14.64 15.31 -8.49
C ALA A 423 14.00 13.89 -8.45
N LEU A 424 12.82 13.75 -7.85
CA LEU A 424 12.10 12.47 -7.78
C LEU A 424 11.39 12.10 -9.09
N GLN A 425 11.08 13.06 -9.95
CA GLN A 425 10.71 12.80 -11.34
C GLN A 425 11.88 12.16 -12.09
N GLY A 426 13.11 12.71 -11.94
CA GLY A 426 14.32 12.10 -12.49
C GLY A 426 14.57 10.66 -12.02
N VAL A 427 14.21 10.33 -10.77
CA VAL A 427 14.25 8.92 -10.29
C VAL A 427 13.39 8.00 -11.13
N VAL A 428 12.20 8.46 -11.55
CA VAL A 428 11.24 7.68 -12.35
C VAL A 428 11.62 7.69 -13.83
N ASP A 429 12.17 8.81 -14.32
CA ASP A 429 12.48 8.96 -15.73
C ASP A 429 13.75 8.18 -16.15
N HIS A 430 14.80 8.24 -15.36
CA HIS A 430 16.08 7.62 -15.70
C HIS A 430 16.86 7.05 -14.51
N GLY A 431 16.33 7.20 -13.29
CA GLY A 431 16.96 6.70 -12.07
C GLY A 431 16.50 5.30 -11.66
N THR A 432 16.57 5.04 -10.34
CA THR A 432 16.24 3.71 -9.76
C THR A 432 14.77 3.30 -9.88
N GLY A 433 13.90 4.20 -10.29
CA GLY A 433 12.46 4.00 -10.53
C GLY A 433 12.08 3.82 -12.00
N ALA A 434 13.03 3.90 -12.95
CA ALA A 434 12.78 3.92 -14.40
C ALA A 434 12.00 2.69 -14.92
N GLY A 435 12.06 1.54 -14.24
CA GLY A 435 11.23 0.38 -14.58
C GLY A 435 9.72 0.61 -14.52
N LEU A 436 9.26 1.77 -14.01
CA LEU A 436 7.85 2.15 -14.05
C LEU A 436 7.39 2.54 -15.46
N GLN A 437 8.29 3.13 -16.28
CA GLN A 437 8.01 3.54 -17.67
C GLN A 437 7.58 2.38 -18.59
N GLU A 438 8.03 1.17 -18.29
CA GLU A 438 7.64 -0.02 -19.05
C GLU A 438 6.16 -0.38 -18.89
N ARG A 439 5.46 0.26 -17.94
CA ARG A 439 4.10 -0.10 -17.52
C ARG A 439 3.07 0.99 -17.78
N ILE A 440 3.45 2.22 -17.55
CA ILE A 440 2.54 3.38 -17.64
C ILE A 440 3.28 4.60 -18.20
N ASN A 441 2.51 5.57 -18.69
CA ASN A 441 3.03 6.91 -18.90
C ASN A 441 3.44 7.51 -17.55
N THR A 442 4.71 7.88 -17.41
CA THR A 442 5.28 8.43 -16.17
C THR A 442 5.30 9.96 -16.14
N SER A 443 4.86 10.63 -17.20
CA SER A 443 4.67 12.08 -17.19
C SER A 443 3.80 12.48 -16.00
N GLY A 444 4.24 13.43 -15.22
CA GLY A 444 3.56 13.84 -13.99
C GLY A 444 3.76 12.92 -12.77
N LEU A 445 4.61 11.88 -12.85
CA LEU A 445 4.92 11.01 -11.71
C LEU A 445 6.31 11.32 -11.13
N ALA A 446 6.36 11.34 -9.80
CA ALA A 446 7.59 11.32 -9.03
C ALA A 446 7.61 10.08 -8.12
N GLY A 447 8.80 9.60 -7.75
CA GLY A 447 8.85 8.41 -6.91
C GLY A 447 10.22 8.11 -6.34
N LYS A 448 10.26 7.15 -5.41
CA LYS A 448 11.51 6.70 -4.77
C LYS A 448 11.45 5.23 -4.38
N THR A 449 12.50 4.51 -4.74
CA THR A 449 12.77 3.16 -4.23
C THR A 449 13.39 3.21 -2.84
N GLY A 450 13.08 2.20 -2.03
CA GLY A 450 13.72 1.98 -0.74
C GLY A 450 14.11 0.52 -0.58
N THR A 451 15.27 0.30 0.04
CA THR A 451 15.75 -1.02 0.43
C THR A 451 16.44 -0.84 1.77
N SER A 452 16.01 -1.60 2.78
CA SER A 452 16.66 -1.57 4.10
C SER A 452 17.93 -2.40 4.12
N SER A 453 18.72 -2.23 5.18
CA SER A 453 19.92 -3.05 5.42
C SER A 453 19.58 -4.53 5.38
N ASP A 454 20.51 -5.34 4.86
CA ASP A 454 20.38 -6.80 4.69
C ASP A 454 19.18 -7.20 3.80
N TRP A 455 18.65 -6.29 2.99
CA TRP A 455 17.50 -6.51 2.08
C TRP A 455 16.27 -7.10 2.77
N LYS A 456 15.97 -6.65 3.99
CA LYS A 456 14.82 -7.13 4.77
C LYS A 456 13.51 -6.54 4.33
N ASP A 457 13.53 -5.26 3.94
CA ASP A 457 12.36 -4.47 3.56
C ASP A 457 12.60 -3.82 2.19
N ALA A 458 11.68 -4.02 1.28
CA ALA A 458 11.65 -3.42 -0.04
C ALA A 458 10.47 -2.44 -0.12
N TRP A 459 10.74 -1.19 -0.54
CA TRP A 459 9.77 -0.11 -0.60
C TRP A 459 9.76 0.55 -1.97
N PHE A 460 8.60 1.04 -2.34
CA PHE A 460 8.46 1.99 -3.44
C PHE A 460 7.31 2.94 -3.12
N VAL A 461 7.57 4.24 -3.25
CA VAL A 461 6.53 5.27 -3.17
C VAL A 461 6.54 6.04 -4.47
N ALA A 462 5.36 6.16 -5.09
CA ALA A 462 5.14 7.00 -6.26
C ALA A 462 4.00 7.97 -5.99
N TYR A 463 4.04 9.14 -6.62
CA TYR A 463 3.01 10.14 -6.44
C TYR A 463 2.86 11.07 -7.64
N ALA A 464 1.65 11.60 -7.77
CA ALA A 464 1.25 12.74 -8.58
C ALA A 464 0.44 13.71 -7.69
N PRO A 465 0.08 14.91 -8.14
CA PRO A 465 -0.72 15.86 -7.36
C PRO A 465 -2.07 15.34 -6.88
N ASN A 466 -2.61 14.30 -7.53
CA ASN A 466 -3.93 13.72 -7.24
C ASN A 466 -3.88 12.33 -6.59
N LEU A 467 -2.70 11.70 -6.46
CA LEU A 467 -2.58 10.35 -5.90
C LEU A 467 -1.18 10.09 -5.35
N VAL A 468 -1.10 9.52 -4.16
CA VAL A 468 0.14 8.95 -3.62
C VAL A 468 -0.08 7.47 -3.35
N VAL A 469 0.82 6.61 -3.80
CA VAL A 469 0.82 5.18 -3.50
C VAL A 469 2.16 4.77 -2.90
N GLY A 470 2.10 4.02 -1.81
CA GLY A 470 3.25 3.36 -1.23
C GLY A 470 3.06 1.86 -1.16
N VAL A 471 4.13 1.13 -1.40
CA VAL A 471 4.19 -0.33 -1.32
C VAL A 471 5.36 -0.73 -0.44
N TRP A 472 5.11 -1.68 0.45
CA TRP A 472 6.11 -2.40 1.22
C TRP A 472 6.04 -3.89 0.90
N VAL A 473 7.20 -4.54 0.81
CA VAL A 473 7.36 -5.99 0.68
C VAL A 473 8.40 -6.47 1.67
N GLY A 474 8.11 -7.56 2.40
CA GLY A 474 9.02 -8.11 3.39
C GLY A 474 8.50 -9.37 4.05
N TYR A 475 9.26 -9.85 5.02
CA TYR A 475 8.87 -10.94 5.90
C TYR A 475 8.56 -10.41 7.31
N ASP A 476 7.58 -11.01 7.97
CA ASP A 476 7.22 -10.63 9.34
C ASP A 476 8.37 -10.93 10.33
N ASP A 477 9.15 -11.95 10.08
CA ASP A 477 10.31 -12.38 10.89
C ASP A 477 11.61 -11.62 10.57
N GLY A 478 11.60 -10.68 9.60
CA GLY A 478 12.74 -9.83 9.26
C GLY A 478 13.90 -10.52 8.55
N ARG A 479 13.69 -11.72 7.98
CA ARG A 479 14.70 -12.35 7.10
C ARG A 479 14.82 -11.59 5.78
N SER A 480 15.95 -11.79 5.10
CA SER A 480 16.25 -11.13 3.83
C SER A 480 15.34 -11.57 2.69
N LEU A 481 14.93 -10.60 1.86
CA LEU A 481 14.23 -10.82 0.58
C LEU A 481 15.17 -11.19 -0.56
N HIS A 482 16.46 -10.86 -0.42
CA HIS A 482 17.47 -10.93 -1.50
C HIS A 482 17.04 -10.19 -2.78
N THR A 483 16.20 -9.15 -2.64
CA THR A 483 15.76 -8.27 -3.74
C THR A 483 15.54 -6.84 -3.23
N THR A 484 15.49 -5.89 -4.15
CA THR A 484 15.38 -4.45 -3.86
C THR A 484 13.95 -3.94 -3.94
N GLY A 485 13.75 -2.66 -3.56
CA GLY A 485 12.51 -1.95 -3.80
C GLY A 485 12.10 -1.93 -5.29
N ALA A 486 13.07 -1.74 -6.19
CA ALA A 486 12.83 -1.80 -7.63
C ALA A 486 12.39 -3.19 -8.11
N GLY A 487 12.95 -4.27 -7.54
CA GLY A 487 12.61 -5.65 -7.92
C GLY A 487 11.30 -6.16 -7.32
N ALA A 488 10.94 -5.73 -6.11
CA ALA A 488 9.78 -6.28 -5.39
C ALA A 488 8.59 -5.30 -5.29
N ALA A 489 8.82 -4.08 -4.81
CA ALA A 489 7.74 -3.14 -4.49
C ALA A 489 7.28 -2.33 -5.72
N LEU A 490 8.21 -1.85 -6.56
CA LEU A 490 7.90 -1.09 -7.77
C LEU A 490 6.95 -1.84 -8.73
N PRO A 491 7.13 -3.15 -9.03
CA PRO A 491 6.19 -3.86 -9.89
C PRO A 491 4.77 -3.94 -9.35
N ILE A 492 4.60 -3.95 -8.03
CA ILE A 492 3.29 -3.92 -7.37
C ILE A 492 2.65 -2.54 -7.49
N ALA A 493 3.43 -1.49 -7.26
CA ALA A 493 2.98 -0.12 -7.44
C ALA A 493 2.61 0.16 -8.90
N GLY A 494 3.40 -0.33 -9.87
CA GLY A 494 3.11 -0.21 -11.30
C GLY A 494 1.79 -0.87 -11.70
N ASP A 495 1.52 -2.11 -11.25
CA ASP A 495 0.24 -2.80 -11.50
C ASP A 495 -0.96 -2.02 -10.91
N PHE A 496 -0.76 -1.33 -9.78
CA PHE A 496 -1.79 -0.51 -9.17
C PHE A 496 -2.01 0.80 -9.96
N LEU A 497 -0.91 1.50 -10.29
CA LEU A 497 -0.95 2.78 -11.01
C LEU A 497 -1.54 2.63 -12.42
N GLU A 498 -1.19 1.57 -13.15
CA GLU A 498 -1.81 1.21 -14.43
C GLU A 498 -3.35 1.15 -14.32
N ALA A 499 -3.86 0.51 -13.28
CA ALA A 499 -5.29 0.44 -13.04
C ALA A 499 -5.88 1.75 -12.50
N ALA A 500 -5.13 2.52 -11.72
CA ALA A 500 -5.56 3.80 -11.16
C ALA A 500 -5.73 4.85 -12.24
N PHE A 501 -4.79 4.93 -13.17
CA PHE A 501 -4.74 5.89 -14.27
C PHE A 501 -5.26 5.32 -15.60
N SER A 502 -6.04 4.23 -15.57
CA SER A 502 -6.58 3.62 -16.79
C SER A 502 -7.58 4.49 -17.56
N GLU A 503 -8.18 5.50 -16.93
CA GLU A 503 -9.19 6.39 -17.50
C GLU A 503 -8.71 7.85 -17.66
N SER A 504 -7.61 8.22 -17.02
CA SER A 504 -7.00 9.57 -17.09
C SER A 504 -5.53 9.47 -16.73
N ASP A 505 -4.70 10.30 -17.33
CA ASP A 505 -3.30 10.44 -16.94
C ASP A 505 -3.14 11.07 -15.54
N PRO A 506 -1.96 10.91 -14.88
CA PRO A 506 -1.61 11.64 -13.68
C PRO A 506 -1.70 13.16 -13.91
N ASP A 507 -2.13 13.91 -12.89
CA ASP A 507 -2.02 15.38 -12.91
C ASP A 507 -0.52 15.77 -12.97
N GLU A 508 -0.19 16.87 -13.65
CA GLU A 508 1.18 17.40 -13.68
C GLU A 508 1.47 18.30 -12.47
N PHE A 509 2.74 18.35 -12.05
CA PHE A 509 3.19 19.26 -10.99
C PHE A 509 3.36 20.66 -11.51
N GLU A 510 2.60 21.60 -10.98
CA GLU A 510 2.76 23.02 -11.28
C GLU A 510 4.03 23.56 -10.61
N ARG A 511 4.86 24.31 -11.36
CA ARG A 511 6.02 25.00 -10.82
C ARG A 511 5.55 26.22 -10.01
N PRO A 512 5.83 26.28 -8.70
CA PRO A 512 5.43 27.41 -7.87
C PRO A 512 6.29 28.65 -8.13
N GLU A 513 5.83 29.79 -7.64
CA GLU A 513 6.65 31.00 -7.55
C GLU A 513 7.92 30.76 -6.69
N GLY A 514 8.98 31.51 -6.92
CA GLY A 514 10.26 31.42 -6.19
C GLY A 514 11.18 30.30 -6.67
N ILE A 515 10.93 29.74 -7.86
CA ILE A 515 11.82 28.80 -8.58
C ILE A 515 12.42 29.53 -9.80
N THR A 516 13.74 29.56 -9.89
CA THR A 516 14.49 30.05 -11.04
C THR A 516 15.22 28.88 -11.73
N GLU A 517 15.50 29.07 -13.01
CA GLU A 517 16.40 28.20 -13.77
C GLU A 517 17.78 28.84 -13.84
N GLY A 518 18.81 28.06 -13.65
CA GLY A 518 20.19 28.47 -13.76
C GLY A 518 21.03 27.39 -14.44
N HIS A 519 22.23 27.78 -14.84
CA HIS A 519 23.19 26.85 -15.43
C HIS A 519 24.13 26.31 -14.34
N ALA A 520 24.18 25.02 -14.17
CA ALA A 520 25.11 24.35 -13.27
C ALA A 520 26.30 23.78 -14.07
N GLY A 521 27.50 23.89 -13.51
CA GLY A 521 28.69 23.27 -14.09
C GLY A 521 28.54 21.73 -14.08
N ALA A 522 29.09 21.05 -15.09
CA ALA A 522 29.17 19.60 -15.11
C ALA A 522 30.04 19.07 -13.94
N ALA A 523 29.73 17.88 -13.43
CA ALA A 523 30.59 17.21 -12.46
C ALA A 523 32.00 17.00 -13.03
N PRO A 524 33.07 17.07 -12.21
CA PRO A 524 34.43 16.84 -12.67
C PRO A 524 34.54 15.46 -13.35
N GLY A 525 34.93 15.44 -14.63
CA GLY A 525 35.07 14.22 -15.43
C GLY A 525 34.11 14.11 -16.62
N GLU A 526 33.05 14.87 -16.67
CA GLU A 526 32.22 15.03 -17.87
C GLU A 526 32.76 16.19 -18.72
N TRP A 527 33.28 15.90 -19.90
CA TRP A 527 33.68 16.89 -20.88
C TRP A 527 32.42 17.42 -21.55
N SER A 528 31.75 18.40 -20.94
CA SER A 528 30.71 19.21 -21.60
C SER A 528 31.25 20.60 -21.84
N ASP A 529 30.94 21.18 -22.99
CA ASP A 529 31.22 22.56 -23.34
C ASP A 529 30.56 23.49 -22.32
N GLY A 530 31.25 23.82 -21.23
CA GLY A 530 30.94 24.70 -20.09
C GLY A 530 29.46 24.95 -19.76
N CYS A 531 29.08 24.84 -18.51
CA CYS A 531 27.76 25.24 -17.97
C CYS A 531 26.52 24.66 -18.70
N ALA A 532 26.54 23.41 -19.15
CA ALA A 532 25.59 22.88 -20.11
C ALA A 532 24.31 22.25 -19.50
N THR A 533 24.21 22.05 -18.18
CA THR A 533 23.01 21.50 -17.57
C THR A 533 22.17 22.58 -16.91
N THR A 534 20.92 22.71 -17.39
CA THR A 534 19.92 23.54 -16.72
C THR A 534 19.49 22.83 -15.42
N GLU A 535 19.51 23.59 -14.31
CA GLU A 535 19.05 23.11 -13.01
C GLU A 535 18.11 24.15 -12.39
N TYR A 536 17.30 23.68 -11.44
CA TYR A 536 16.32 24.51 -10.73
C TYR A 536 16.84 24.93 -9.35
N PHE A 537 16.59 26.18 -8.99
CA PHE A 537 17.04 26.83 -7.75
C PHE A 537 15.90 27.53 -7.04
N LEU A 538 16.00 27.69 -5.73
CA LEU A 538 15.21 28.71 -5.04
C LEU A 538 15.74 30.09 -5.49
N GLU A 539 14.84 31.01 -5.78
CA GLU A 539 15.18 32.38 -6.22
C GLU A 539 16.25 32.99 -5.30
N GLY A 540 17.33 33.50 -5.91
CA GLY A 540 18.50 34.07 -5.23
C GLY A 540 19.50 33.05 -4.68
N THR A 541 19.39 31.77 -5.05
CA THR A 541 20.37 30.72 -4.72
C THR A 541 21.03 30.10 -5.96
N GLU A 542 20.67 30.58 -7.14
CA GLU A 542 21.32 30.25 -8.40
C GLU A 542 22.78 30.72 -8.40
N PRO A 543 23.70 29.98 -9.01
CA PRO A 543 25.07 30.39 -9.20
C PRO A 543 25.12 31.73 -9.97
N SER A 544 26.07 32.60 -9.64
CA SER A 544 26.33 33.81 -10.46
C SER A 544 26.86 33.37 -11.84
N GLU A 545 26.56 34.15 -12.88
CA GLU A 545 27.07 33.87 -14.24
C GLU A 545 28.62 33.77 -14.28
N HIS A 546 29.31 34.27 -13.26
CA HIS A 546 30.76 34.22 -13.13
C HIS A 546 31.28 32.92 -12.47
N ASP A 547 30.42 32.14 -11.81
CA ASP A 547 30.81 30.86 -11.19
C ASP A 547 30.87 29.71 -12.18
N CYS A 548 30.32 29.91 -13.37
CA CYS A 548 30.62 29.09 -14.53
C CYS A 548 31.93 29.64 -15.10
N LEU A 549 33.05 29.01 -14.78
CA LEU A 549 34.35 29.35 -15.38
C LEU A 549 34.27 29.13 -16.90
N TYR A 550 33.77 30.15 -17.60
CA TYR A 550 34.03 30.36 -19.00
C TYR A 550 35.51 30.78 -19.07
N ILE A 551 36.42 29.84 -19.21
CA ILE A 551 37.74 30.11 -19.71
C ILE A 551 37.51 30.39 -21.20
N ASP A 552 37.26 31.66 -21.53
CA ASP A 552 37.38 32.16 -22.88
C ASP A 552 38.88 31.96 -23.24
N ILE A 553 39.20 30.80 -23.80
CA ILE A 553 40.55 30.57 -24.33
C ILE A 553 40.57 31.41 -25.60
N PRO A 554 41.32 32.52 -25.60
CA PRO A 554 41.41 33.34 -26.81
C PRO A 554 41.84 32.41 -27.94
N GLU A 555 41.17 32.50 -29.09
CA GLU A 555 41.55 31.78 -30.30
C GLU A 555 43.05 31.98 -30.55
N MET A 556 43.86 31.07 -30.07
CA MET A 556 45.27 31.05 -30.44
C MET A 556 45.36 30.46 -31.85
N PRO A 557 45.89 31.26 -32.81
CA PRO A 557 46.09 30.77 -34.17
C PRO A 557 46.98 29.49 -34.13
N GLY A 558 46.47 28.37 -34.55
CA GLY A 558 47.15 27.06 -34.58
C GLY A 558 46.56 25.97 -33.65
N LEU A 559 45.58 26.27 -32.78
CA LEU A 559 44.98 25.25 -31.91
C LEU A 559 44.19 24.21 -32.72
N ASP A 560 43.59 24.56 -33.85
CA ASP A 560 42.90 23.59 -34.73
C ASP A 560 43.87 22.60 -35.37
N GLU A 561 45.08 23.00 -35.66
CA GLU A 561 46.12 22.08 -36.16
C GLU A 561 46.56 21.10 -35.06
N VAL A 562 46.68 21.56 -33.81
CA VAL A 562 47.06 20.73 -32.66
C VAL A 562 45.92 19.78 -32.28
N ARG A 563 44.68 20.28 -32.31
CA ARG A 563 43.45 19.50 -32.07
C ARG A 563 43.30 18.40 -33.14
N GLY A 564 43.50 18.75 -34.43
CA GLY A 564 43.47 17.79 -35.54
C GLY A 564 44.65 16.81 -35.49
N ALA A 565 45.81 17.20 -34.99
CA ALA A 565 46.94 16.29 -34.81
C ALA A 565 46.76 15.31 -33.64
N LEU A 566 46.14 15.76 -32.53
CA LEU A 566 45.79 14.92 -31.38
C LEU A 566 44.68 13.93 -31.72
N GLN A 567 43.69 14.40 -32.47
CA GLN A 567 42.56 13.54 -32.91
C GLN A 567 43.05 12.43 -33.88
N ARG A 568 43.86 12.78 -34.88
CA ARG A 568 44.49 11.80 -35.78
C ARG A 568 45.46 10.86 -35.05
N ARG A 569 46.05 11.25 -33.93
CA ARG A 569 46.89 10.39 -33.10
C ARG A 569 46.09 9.46 -32.21
N ALA A 570 44.93 9.92 -31.69
CA ALA A 570 43.97 9.10 -30.94
C ALA A 570 43.32 8.03 -31.84
N GLU A 571 42.92 8.41 -33.07
CA GLU A 571 42.37 7.48 -34.06
C GLU A 571 43.38 6.38 -34.44
N ARG A 572 44.64 6.73 -34.70
CA ARG A 572 45.70 5.75 -34.99
C ARG A 572 46.01 4.83 -33.80
N LEU A 573 45.93 5.32 -32.56
CA LEU A 573 46.07 4.49 -31.36
C LEU A 573 44.89 3.54 -31.18
N LEU A 574 43.68 3.98 -31.47
CA LEU A 574 42.51 3.16 -31.44
C LEU A 574 42.52 2.06 -32.50
N GLU A 575 42.94 2.38 -33.74
CA GLU A 575 43.12 1.41 -34.83
C GLU A 575 44.21 0.38 -34.49
N ALA A 576 45.32 0.83 -33.87
CA ALA A 576 46.39 -0.08 -33.42
C ALA A 576 45.95 -1.00 -32.28
N LEU A 577 45.10 -0.53 -31.37
CA LEU A 577 44.53 -1.35 -30.30
C LEU A 577 43.52 -2.37 -30.84
N ILE A 578 42.71 -1.96 -31.81
CA ILE A 578 41.76 -2.84 -32.51
C ILE A 578 42.51 -3.92 -33.30
N ALA A 579 43.56 -3.54 -34.03
CA ALA A 579 44.41 -4.49 -34.78
C ALA A 579 45.08 -5.52 -33.86
N ARG A 580 45.65 -5.10 -32.72
CA ARG A 580 46.19 -6.00 -31.69
C ARG A 580 45.14 -6.91 -31.06
N GLY A 581 43.93 -6.42 -30.88
CA GLY A 581 42.81 -7.24 -30.35
C GLY A 581 42.38 -8.34 -31.34
N PHE A 582 42.49 -8.10 -32.65
CA PHE A 582 42.25 -9.11 -33.70
C PHE A 582 43.37 -10.15 -33.82
N GLU A 583 44.62 -9.80 -33.66
CA GLU A 583 45.74 -10.73 -33.68
C GLU A 583 45.75 -11.70 -32.48
N GLN A 584 45.38 -11.21 -31.27
CA GLN A 584 45.25 -12.09 -30.09
C GLN A 584 44.08 -13.09 -30.18
N ARG A 585 43.09 -12.83 -31.01
CA ARG A 585 41.97 -13.77 -31.26
C ARG A 585 42.30 -14.80 -32.38
N ARG A 586 43.26 -14.53 -33.26
CA ARG A 586 43.72 -15.48 -34.28
C ARG A 586 44.76 -16.49 -33.79
N GLY A 587 45.46 -16.22 -32.70
CA GLY A 587 46.46 -17.11 -32.09
C GLY A 587 45.90 -18.10 -31.05
N ARG A 588 44.57 -18.20 -30.91
CA ARG A 588 43.88 -19.13 -30.00
C ARG A 588 42.83 -20.00 -30.74
N ARG A 589 43.14 -20.39 -31.98
CA ARG A 589 42.46 -21.53 -32.64
C ARG A 589 43.46 -22.58 -33.01
#